data_a876df0dff667ecae9a81b9d9ad03f10
#
_entry.id   a876df0dff667ecae9a81b9d9ad03f10
#
_cell.length_a   1.000
_cell.length_b   1.000
_cell.length_c   1.000
_cell.angle_alpha   90.00
_cell.angle_beta   90.00
_cell.angle_gamma   90.00
#
_symmetry.space_group_name_H-M   'P 1'
#
loop_
_entity.id
_entity.type
_entity.pdbx_description
1 polymer ?
#
loop_
_entity_poly.entity_id
_entity_poly.type
_entity_poly.pdbx_seq_one_letter_code
_entity_poly.pdbx_strand_id
1 'polypeptide(L)'
;MLETIKRWLGDVPPQVPGWGDLNAWARARQWTLRAVREPEGFVVEGRAGSMAWRLEWGPSQRSYIPGGELRIRAELSVPRELQALVLNRELMDSMEKAVFDQYVEGVQTRIDTTTPPEMRWLVMFPKLSGTELKTLRDGYGALSSYKPWLQQWLAGGLTPALAALPTSAERPLVMMIARRRLCLRTALAQPDAAALDAWLRLFECALQEAQRVAIDEIDVHTPSTQPSMFSASTLPLDAARP
;
A
#
# COMPACT_ATOMS: atom_id res chain seq x y z
N MET A 1 43.39 -32.33 -2.31
CA MET A 1 43.04 -31.68 -1.02
C MET A 1 43.02 -30.15 -1.07
N LEU A 2 43.30 -29.48 -2.17
CA LEU A 2 43.25 -28.02 -2.28
C LEU A 2 41.95 -27.47 -2.88
N GLU A 3 41.12 -28.32 -3.45
CA GLU A 3 39.84 -27.93 -4.05
C GLU A 3 38.69 -27.78 -3.01
N THR A 4 38.83 -28.40 -1.84
CA THR A 4 37.78 -28.41 -0.82
C THR A 4 37.79 -27.16 0.06
N ILE A 5 38.89 -26.40 0.10
CA ILE A 5 39.03 -25.19 0.93
C ILE A 5 38.45 -23.96 0.22
N LYS A 6 38.36 -23.94 -1.11
CA LYS A 6 37.72 -22.85 -1.88
C LYS A 6 36.21 -22.77 -1.71
N ARG A 7 35.57 -23.80 -1.23
CA ARG A 7 34.12 -23.86 -1.01
C ARG A 7 33.64 -23.23 0.30
N TRP A 8 34.58 -22.86 1.18
CA TRP A 8 34.33 -22.24 2.49
C TRP A 8 34.66 -20.75 2.57
N LEU A 9 35.37 -20.23 1.59
CA LEU A 9 35.56 -18.78 1.42
C LEU A 9 34.37 -18.28 0.62
N GLY A 10 33.38 -17.78 1.35
CA GLY A 10 32.09 -17.35 0.92
C GLY A 10 31.99 -16.85 -0.51
N ASP A 11 31.05 -17.38 -1.28
CA ASP A 11 30.57 -16.77 -2.50
C ASP A 11 30.23 -15.31 -2.19
N VAL A 12 31.16 -14.40 -2.50
CA VAL A 12 30.83 -12.99 -2.60
C VAL A 12 29.85 -12.90 -3.75
N PRO A 13 28.56 -12.60 -3.50
CA PRO A 13 27.60 -12.53 -4.60
C PRO A 13 28.17 -11.54 -5.64
N PRO A 14 28.08 -11.87 -6.94
CA PRO A 14 28.63 -11.04 -7.99
C PRO A 14 28.12 -9.61 -7.85
N GLN A 15 29.03 -8.66 -7.74
CA GLN A 15 28.68 -7.24 -7.76
C GLN A 15 28.10 -6.96 -9.14
N VAL A 16 26.82 -6.61 -9.19
CA VAL A 16 26.19 -6.22 -10.44
C VAL A 16 26.69 -4.82 -10.79
N PRO A 17 27.21 -4.60 -11.99
CA PRO A 17 27.62 -3.27 -12.43
C PRO A 17 26.44 -2.29 -12.29
N GLY A 18 26.68 -1.13 -11.69
CA GLY A 18 25.67 -0.09 -11.49
C GLY A 18 25.10 0.04 -10.07
N TRP A 19 25.16 -0.99 -9.21
CA TRP A 19 24.60 -0.96 -7.85
C TRP A 19 25.67 -1.04 -6.74
N GLY A 20 26.91 -0.61 -7.01
CA GLY A 20 28.05 -0.74 -6.07
C GLY A 20 27.79 -0.08 -4.72
N ASP A 21 27.32 1.16 -4.71
CA ASP A 21 27.05 1.93 -3.50
C ASP A 21 25.87 1.34 -2.72
N LEU A 22 24.84 0.85 -3.40
CA LEU A 22 23.71 0.19 -2.77
C LEU A 22 24.07 -1.18 -2.19
N ASN A 23 25.00 -1.89 -2.81
CA ASN A 23 25.57 -3.11 -2.22
C ASN A 23 26.32 -2.81 -0.91
N ALA A 24 27.14 -1.75 -0.87
CA ALA A 24 27.84 -1.32 0.34
C ALA A 24 26.83 -0.90 1.43
N TRP A 25 25.79 -0.13 1.05
CA TRP A 25 24.71 0.29 1.93
C TRP A 25 23.96 -0.89 2.55
N ALA A 26 23.59 -1.89 1.76
CA ALA A 26 22.91 -3.09 2.25
C ALA A 26 23.79 -3.93 3.17
N ARG A 27 25.05 -4.16 2.79
CA ARG A 27 26.02 -4.93 3.59
C ARG A 27 26.29 -4.29 4.95
N ALA A 28 26.41 -2.97 5.02
CA ALA A 28 26.63 -2.24 6.28
C ALA A 28 25.48 -2.46 7.29
N ARG A 29 24.30 -2.87 6.81
CA ARG A 29 23.09 -3.15 7.60
C ARG A 29 22.79 -4.65 7.74
N GLN A 30 23.68 -5.50 7.26
CA GLN A 30 23.49 -6.96 7.21
C GLN A 30 22.25 -7.39 6.38
N TRP A 31 21.88 -6.58 5.39
CA TRP A 31 20.79 -6.88 4.47
C TRP A 31 21.33 -7.56 3.21
N THR A 32 20.44 -8.33 2.56
CA THR A 32 20.76 -9.01 1.31
C THR A 32 20.22 -8.22 0.14
N LEU A 33 21.11 -7.71 -0.73
CA LEU A 33 20.74 -7.10 -2.00
C LEU A 33 20.97 -8.10 -3.14
N ARG A 34 19.97 -8.26 -3.98
CA ARG A 34 20.01 -9.08 -5.20
C ARG A 34 19.58 -8.23 -6.38
N ALA A 35 20.43 -8.14 -7.39
CA ALA A 35 20.05 -7.47 -8.63
C ALA A 35 19.21 -8.40 -9.52
N VAL A 36 18.26 -7.78 -10.23
CA VAL A 36 17.42 -8.40 -11.25
C VAL A 36 17.85 -7.81 -12.60
N ARG A 37 18.03 -8.64 -13.62
CA ARG A 37 18.51 -8.20 -14.93
C ARG A 37 17.38 -7.90 -15.89
N GLU A 38 16.30 -8.68 -15.84
CA GLU A 38 15.16 -8.56 -16.76
C GLU A 38 13.85 -8.71 -15.97
N PRO A 39 13.09 -7.63 -15.81
CA PRO A 39 13.48 -6.23 -16.09
C PRO A 39 14.55 -5.73 -15.09
N GLU A 40 15.35 -4.73 -15.52
CA GLU A 40 16.41 -4.17 -14.68
C GLU A 40 15.87 -3.65 -13.35
N GLY A 41 16.52 -4.04 -12.26
CA GLY A 41 16.10 -3.65 -10.93
C GLY A 41 16.90 -4.35 -9.83
N PHE A 42 16.44 -4.21 -8.59
CA PHE A 42 17.02 -4.95 -7.46
C PHE A 42 15.97 -5.25 -6.38
N VAL A 43 16.33 -6.17 -5.53
CA VAL A 43 15.59 -6.56 -4.34
C VAL A 43 16.50 -6.47 -3.13
N VAL A 44 16.01 -5.88 -2.05
CA VAL A 44 16.67 -5.88 -0.74
C VAL A 44 15.74 -6.53 0.27
N GLU A 45 16.28 -7.44 1.06
CA GLU A 45 15.57 -8.10 2.15
C GLU A 45 16.24 -7.76 3.47
N GLY A 46 15.43 -7.35 4.45
CA GLY A 46 15.87 -6.93 5.76
C GLY A 46 14.83 -7.21 6.84
N ARG A 47 15.08 -6.68 8.04
CA ARG A 47 14.18 -6.82 9.19
C ARG A 47 14.05 -5.51 9.94
N ALA A 48 12.85 -5.25 10.45
CA ALA A 48 12.56 -4.20 11.42
C ALA A 48 12.09 -4.90 12.71
N GLY A 49 12.99 -5.02 13.69
CA GLY A 49 12.75 -5.88 14.86
C GLY A 49 12.54 -7.34 14.45
N SER A 50 11.42 -7.93 14.83
CA SER A 50 11.05 -9.30 14.47
C SER A 50 10.49 -9.44 13.06
N MET A 51 10.06 -8.35 12.42
CA MET A 51 9.37 -8.37 11.13
C MET A 51 10.34 -8.33 9.95
N ALA A 52 10.19 -9.28 9.05
CA ALA A 52 10.87 -9.25 7.77
C ALA A 52 10.16 -8.31 6.81
N TRP A 53 10.93 -7.52 6.06
CA TRP A 53 10.45 -6.71 4.97
C TRP A 53 11.24 -6.97 3.69
N ARG A 54 10.63 -6.66 2.58
CA ARG A 54 11.23 -6.76 1.26
C ARG A 54 11.00 -5.46 0.50
N LEU A 55 12.08 -4.88 0.01
CA LEU A 55 12.12 -3.71 -0.84
C LEU A 55 12.49 -4.15 -2.26
N GLU A 56 11.78 -3.66 -3.24
CA GLU A 56 12.00 -3.90 -4.67
C GLU A 56 12.03 -2.56 -5.40
N TRP A 57 12.98 -2.39 -6.30
CA TRP A 57 13.01 -1.28 -7.24
C TRP A 57 13.12 -1.82 -8.66
N GLY A 58 12.41 -1.19 -9.59
CA GLY A 58 12.42 -1.57 -11.01
C GLY A 58 11.34 -0.84 -11.80
N PRO A 59 11.01 -1.28 -13.01
CA PRO A 59 9.94 -0.70 -13.81
C PRO A 59 8.61 -0.69 -13.08
N SER A 60 7.84 0.37 -13.33
CA SER A 60 6.53 0.53 -12.69
C SER A 60 5.56 -0.60 -13.09
N GLN A 61 4.80 -1.07 -12.11
CA GLN A 61 3.68 -2.00 -12.27
C GLN A 61 2.33 -1.29 -12.22
N ARG A 62 2.33 0.05 -12.18
CA ARG A 62 1.14 0.88 -12.06
C ARG A 62 1.21 2.05 -13.04
N SER A 63 0.16 2.25 -13.80
CA SER A 63 0.08 3.34 -14.79
C SER A 63 0.21 4.73 -14.17
N TYR A 64 -0.19 4.87 -12.90
CA TYR A 64 -0.10 6.14 -12.17
C TYR A 64 1.27 6.39 -11.50
N ILE A 65 2.21 5.45 -11.60
CA ILE A 65 3.59 5.63 -11.12
C ILE A 65 4.50 5.78 -12.33
N PRO A 66 5.03 6.98 -12.61
CA PRO A 66 5.91 7.18 -13.75
C PRO A 66 7.32 6.62 -13.49
N GLY A 67 7.93 6.07 -14.53
CA GLY A 67 9.34 5.64 -14.52
C GLY A 67 9.65 4.45 -13.61
N GLY A 68 10.66 4.60 -12.76
CA GLY A 68 11.03 3.58 -11.78
C GLY A 68 10.12 3.57 -10.56
N GLU A 69 9.75 2.39 -10.08
CA GLU A 69 8.89 2.20 -8.91
C GLU A 69 9.65 1.55 -7.77
N LEU A 70 9.59 2.18 -6.60
CA LEU A 70 9.97 1.58 -5.32
C LEU A 70 8.75 0.92 -4.67
N ARG A 71 8.89 -0.34 -4.28
CA ARG A 71 7.90 -1.12 -3.56
C ARG A 71 8.52 -1.67 -2.29
N ILE A 72 7.89 -1.42 -1.14
CA ILE A 72 8.30 -2.01 0.14
C ILE A 72 7.12 -2.76 0.71
N ARG A 73 7.33 -3.98 1.19
CA ARG A 73 6.27 -4.82 1.75
C ARG A 73 6.72 -5.62 2.95
N ALA A 74 5.79 -5.84 3.89
CA ALA A 74 5.95 -6.73 5.04
C ALA A 74 4.62 -7.38 5.40
N GLU A 75 4.69 -8.55 6.00
CA GLU A 75 3.50 -9.22 6.55
C GLU A 75 3.10 -8.55 7.88
N LEU A 76 1.79 -8.53 8.15
CA LEU A 76 1.17 -7.97 9.35
C LEU A 76 0.32 -9.01 10.06
N SER A 77 0.28 -8.94 11.38
CA SER A 77 -0.66 -9.72 12.20
C SER A 77 -1.99 -8.98 12.35
N VAL A 78 -2.72 -8.83 11.25
CA VAL A 78 -4.04 -8.17 11.18
C VAL A 78 -5.06 -9.13 10.55
N PRO A 79 -6.37 -8.94 10.72
CA PRO A 79 -7.37 -9.72 10.00
C PRO A 79 -7.16 -9.64 8.49
N ARG A 80 -7.44 -10.73 7.80
CA ARG A 80 -7.28 -10.81 6.33
C ARG A 80 -8.20 -9.84 5.60
N GLU A 81 -9.34 -9.56 6.20
CA GLU A 81 -10.43 -8.72 5.69
C GLU A 81 -10.13 -7.23 5.86
N LEU A 82 -9.19 -6.88 6.74
CA LEU A 82 -8.77 -5.49 6.91
C LEU A 82 -8.11 -5.00 5.62
N GLN A 83 -8.69 -3.95 5.07
CA GLN A 83 -8.18 -3.25 3.91
C GLN A 83 -8.12 -1.77 4.23
N ALA A 84 -6.96 -1.16 4.05
CA ALA A 84 -6.74 0.25 4.30
C ALA A 84 -5.85 0.83 3.21
N LEU A 85 -6.09 2.10 2.89
CA LEU A 85 -5.36 2.83 1.85
C LEU A 85 -5.11 4.26 2.31
N VAL A 86 -3.87 4.70 2.16
CA VAL A 86 -3.43 6.10 2.31
C VAL A 86 -2.66 6.46 1.06
N LEU A 87 -3.00 7.56 0.43
CA LEU A 87 -2.34 8.02 -0.80
C LEU A 87 -2.37 9.55 -0.89
N ASN A 88 -1.54 10.12 -1.78
CA ASN A 88 -1.60 11.55 -2.06
C ASN A 88 -3.00 11.98 -2.45
N ARG A 89 -3.43 13.18 -2.01
CA ARG A 89 -4.74 13.75 -2.33
C ARG A 89 -4.94 13.89 -3.84
N GLU A 90 -3.98 14.51 -4.53
CA GLU A 90 -4.04 14.69 -5.98
C GLU A 90 -4.14 13.38 -6.75
N LEU A 91 -3.39 12.34 -6.31
CA LEU A 91 -3.48 11.02 -6.89
C LEU A 91 -4.86 10.39 -6.66
N MET A 92 -5.40 10.54 -5.45
CA MET A 92 -6.74 10.04 -5.13
C MET A 92 -7.80 10.66 -6.03
N ASP A 93 -7.79 12.00 -6.15
CA ASP A 93 -8.75 12.74 -6.96
C ASP A 93 -8.64 12.37 -8.45
N SER A 94 -7.41 12.18 -8.94
CA SER A 94 -7.16 11.70 -10.30
C SER A 94 -7.68 10.28 -10.54
N MET A 95 -7.46 9.36 -9.61
CA MET A 95 -7.97 8.00 -9.70
C MET A 95 -9.50 7.95 -9.61
N GLU A 96 -10.11 8.76 -8.75
CA GLU A 96 -11.56 8.86 -8.64
C GLU A 96 -12.19 9.35 -9.94
N LYS A 97 -11.58 10.37 -10.54
CA LYS A 97 -12.00 10.87 -11.86
C LYS A 97 -11.89 9.78 -12.92
N ALA A 98 -10.75 9.08 -12.97
CA ALA A 98 -10.55 8.00 -13.96
C ALA A 98 -11.56 6.87 -13.80
N VAL A 99 -11.89 6.50 -12.55
CA VAL A 99 -12.93 5.50 -12.28
C VAL A 99 -14.31 6.02 -12.72
N PHE A 100 -14.63 7.28 -12.40
CA PHE A 100 -15.90 7.89 -12.80
C PHE A 100 -16.05 7.94 -14.34
N ASP A 101 -15.02 8.38 -15.06
CA ASP A 101 -15.03 8.46 -16.51
C ASP A 101 -15.25 7.07 -17.15
N GLN A 102 -14.64 6.02 -16.60
CA GLN A 102 -14.88 4.63 -17.04
C GLN A 102 -16.34 4.18 -16.83
N TYR A 103 -17.01 4.64 -15.78
CA TYR A 103 -18.42 4.33 -15.57
C TYR A 103 -19.37 5.09 -16.50
N VAL A 104 -19.01 6.32 -16.87
CA VAL A 104 -19.86 7.17 -17.74
C VAL A 104 -19.69 6.80 -19.21
N GLU A 105 -18.47 6.49 -19.65
CA GLU A 105 -18.17 6.18 -21.07
C GLU A 105 -18.43 4.72 -21.43
N GLY A 106 -18.39 3.83 -20.46
CA GLY A 106 -18.56 2.40 -20.69
C GLY A 106 -19.81 1.87 -20.01
N VAL A 107 -20.67 1.21 -20.76
CA VAL A 107 -21.75 0.34 -20.27
C VAL A 107 -21.14 -0.86 -19.51
N GLN A 108 -20.13 -0.63 -18.66
CA GLN A 108 -19.51 -1.68 -17.86
C GLN A 108 -20.13 -1.70 -16.48
N THR A 109 -21.10 -2.56 -16.30
CA THR A 109 -21.72 -2.88 -15.00
C THR A 109 -20.79 -3.69 -14.07
N ARG A 110 -19.55 -3.96 -14.47
CA ARG A 110 -18.56 -4.71 -13.68
C ARG A 110 -17.25 -3.96 -13.62
N ILE A 111 -16.73 -3.76 -12.41
CA ILE A 111 -15.35 -3.34 -12.20
C ILE A 111 -14.46 -4.46 -12.75
N ASP A 112 -13.71 -4.17 -13.80
CA ASP A 112 -12.82 -5.14 -14.44
C ASP A 112 -11.78 -5.66 -13.42
N THR A 113 -11.50 -6.95 -13.49
CA THR A 113 -10.48 -7.60 -12.67
C THR A 113 -9.07 -7.06 -12.94
N THR A 114 -8.85 -6.39 -14.08
CA THR A 114 -7.60 -5.71 -14.45
C THR A 114 -7.41 -4.39 -13.70
N THR A 115 -8.49 -3.77 -13.18
CA THR A 115 -8.42 -2.53 -12.39
C THR A 115 -7.64 -2.76 -11.09
N PRO A 116 -6.61 -1.96 -10.79
CA PRO A 116 -5.86 -2.08 -9.54
C PRO A 116 -6.75 -2.06 -8.31
N PRO A 117 -6.45 -2.86 -7.26
CA PRO A 117 -7.30 -2.94 -6.07
C PRO A 117 -7.49 -1.57 -5.40
N GLU A 118 -6.47 -0.73 -5.37
CA GLU A 118 -6.52 0.62 -4.82
C GLU A 118 -7.60 1.49 -5.48
N MET A 119 -7.77 1.40 -6.80
CA MET A 119 -8.82 2.14 -7.52
C MET A 119 -10.22 1.62 -7.19
N ARG A 120 -10.37 0.30 -7.04
CA ARG A 120 -11.66 -0.30 -6.64
C ARG A 120 -12.09 0.12 -5.25
N TRP A 121 -11.13 0.23 -4.32
CA TRP A 121 -11.41 0.61 -2.93
C TRP A 121 -11.87 2.06 -2.78
N LEU A 122 -11.47 2.96 -3.70
CA LEU A 122 -11.94 4.34 -3.72
C LEU A 122 -13.48 4.46 -3.81
N VAL A 123 -14.11 3.47 -4.44
CA VAL A 123 -15.57 3.40 -4.59
C VAL A 123 -16.23 2.56 -3.50
N MET A 124 -15.51 1.55 -2.99
CA MET A 124 -16.09 0.54 -2.09
C MET A 124 -16.06 0.96 -0.62
N PHE A 125 -15.03 1.69 -0.20
CA PHE A 125 -14.80 1.93 1.23
C PHE A 125 -15.04 3.38 1.64
N PRO A 126 -15.50 3.58 2.89
CA PRO A 126 -15.68 4.91 3.43
C PRO A 126 -14.33 5.61 3.60
N LYS A 127 -14.27 6.87 3.17
CA LYS A 127 -13.11 7.75 3.29
C LYS A 127 -13.12 8.46 4.63
N LEU A 128 -11.92 8.81 5.11
CA LEU A 128 -11.78 9.76 6.20
C LEU A 128 -12.08 11.17 5.69
N SER A 129 -12.87 11.91 6.46
CA SER A 129 -13.14 13.33 6.21
C SER A 129 -11.90 14.20 6.48
N GLY A 130 -11.91 15.43 6.01
CA GLY A 130 -10.83 16.39 6.29
C GLY A 130 -10.63 16.67 7.79
N THR A 131 -11.71 16.61 8.59
CA THR A 131 -11.64 16.75 10.06
C THR A 131 -10.99 15.55 10.73
N GLU A 132 -11.19 14.34 10.21
CA GLU A 132 -10.56 13.11 10.71
C GLU A 132 -9.08 13.04 10.30
N LEU A 133 -8.72 13.51 9.10
CA LEU A 133 -7.34 13.55 8.60
C LEU A 133 -6.48 14.65 9.26
N LYS A 134 -7.11 15.68 9.84
CA LYS A 134 -6.41 16.78 10.52
C LYS A 134 -5.32 17.42 9.65
N THR A 135 -4.06 17.34 10.09
CA THR A 135 -2.89 17.90 9.38
C THR A 135 -2.61 17.24 8.03
N LEU A 136 -3.13 16.05 7.79
CA LEU A 136 -2.93 15.33 6.52
C LEU A 136 -3.96 15.69 5.45
N ARG A 137 -5.03 16.44 5.77
CA ARG A 137 -6.21 16.68 4.91
C ARG A 137 -5.87 17.23 3.52
N ASP A 138 -4.87 18.11 3.44
CA ASP A 138 -4.53 18.80 2.21
C ASP A 138 -3.58 17.98 1.31
N GLY A 139 -2.75 17.12 1.92
CA GLY A 139 -1.77 16.31 1.22
C GLY A 139 -2.18 14.87 0.94
N TYR A 140 -3.13 14.33 1.71
CA TYR A 140 -3.45 12.91 1.68
C TYR A 140 -4.94 12.63 1.71
N GLY A 141 -5.31 11.49 1.09
CA GLY A 141 -6.59 10.82 1.29
C GLY A 141 -6.38 9.48 1.97
N ALA A 142 -7.38 9.05 2.73
CA ALA A 142 -7.35 7.76 3.41
C ALA A 142 -8.74 7.12 3.46
N LEU A 143 -8.79 5.79 3.30
CA LEU A 143 -10.02 5.00 3.33
C LEU A 143 -9.74 3.59 3.84
N SER A 144 -10.75 2.93 4.38
CA SER A 144 -10.60 1.58 4.92
C SER A 144 -11.93 0.84 4.97
N SER A 145 -11.86 -0.50 4.92
CA SER A 145 -12.98 -1.37 5.29
C SER A 145 -13.38 -1.21 6.77
N TYR A 146 -12.47 -0.69 7.61
CA TYR A 146 -12.73 -0.42 9.04
C TYR A 146 -12.10 0.91 9.47
N LYS A 147 -12.88 2.00 9.40
CA LYS A 147 -12.43 3.37 9.72
C LYS A 147 -11.80 3.54 11.11
N PRO A 148 -12.34 2.98 12.21
CA PRO A 148 -11.74 3.15 13.53
C PRO A 148 -10.30 2.67 13.60
N TRP A 149 -9.99 1.55 12.97
CA TRP A 149 -8.62 1.05 12.88
C TRP A 149 -7.71 2.01 12.12
N LEU A 150 -8.18 2.52 10.97
CA LEU A 150 -7.43 3.48 10.16
C LEU A 150 -7.13 4.77 10.94
N GLN A 151 -8.10 5.28 11.69
CA GLN A 151 -7.92 6.46 12.55
C GLN A 151 -6.85 6.22 13.61
N GLN A 152 -6.84 5.05 14.24
CA GLN A 152 -5.83 4.68 15.23
C GLN A 152 -4.45 4.47 14.60
N TRP A 153 -4.39 3.89 13.41
CA TRP A 153 -3.15 3.74 12.65
C TRP A 153 -2.50 5.08 12.33
N LEU A 154 -3.31 6.07 11.96
CA LEU A 154 -2.86 7.44 11.69
C LEU A 154 -2.64 8.28 12.96
N ALA A 155 -3.18 7.90 14.12
CA ALA A 155 -3.12 8.72 15.33
C ALA A 155 -1.72 8.84 15.95
N GLY A 156 -0.79 7.94 15.62
CA GLY A 156 0.57 7.88 16.18
C GLY A 156 1.61 8.60 15.34
N GLY A 157 2.80 8.03 15.30
CA GLY A 157 3.97 8.58 14.60
C GLY A 157 3.82 8.65 13.08
N LEU A 158 2.86 7.93 12.50
CA LEU A 158 2.66 7.90 11.04
C LEU A 158 2.18 9.26 10.50
N THR A 159 1.29 9.97 11.19
CA THR A 159 0.83 11.31 10.76
C THR A 159 1.97 12.31 10.63
N PRO A 160 2.82 12.56 11.63
CA PRO A 160 3.94 13.48 11.46
C PRO A 160 4.95 12.98 10.42
N ALA A 161 5.17 11.67 10.28
CA ALA A 161 6.06 11.12 9.26
C ALA A 161 5.54 11.41 7.84
N LEU A 162 4.24 11.26 7.59
CA LEU A 162 3.60 11.61 6.32
C LEU A 162 3.60 13.12 6.08
N ALA A 163 3.30 13.93 7.10
CA ALA A 163 3.26 15.37 6.98
C ALA A 163 4.64 16.00 6.68
N ALA A 164 5.73 15.33 7.05
CA ALA A 164 7.09 15.77 6.75
C ALA A 164 7.51 15.50 5.29
N LEU A 165 6.75 14.70 4.54
CA LEU A 165 7.08 14.41 3.14
C LEU A 165 6.54 15.50 2.22
N PRO A 166 7.33 15.93 1.22
CA PRO A 166 6.81 16.80 0.18
C PRO A 166 5.78 16.02 -0.66
N THR A 167 4.55 16.50 -0.68
CA THR A 167 3.49 15.98 -1.55
C THR A 167 3.60 16.64 -2.93
N SER A 168 3.68 15.84 -3.98
CA SER A 168 3.58 16.33 -5.36
C SER A 168 3.01 15.23 -6.26
N ALA A 169 2.35 15.64 -7.34
CA ALA A 169 1.84 14.72 -8.36
C ALA A 169 2.95 13.86 -9.00
N GLU A 170 4.18 14.37 -9.05
CA GLU A 170 5.34 13.67 -9.61
C GLU A 170 5.89 12.56 -8.68
N ARG A 171 5.48 12.57 -7.41
CA ARG A 171 5.90 11.58 -6.41
C ARG A 171 4.69 10.89 -5.79
N PRO A 172 3.98 10.09 -6.58
CA PRO A 172 2.84 9.35 -6.06
C PRO A 172 3.28 8.46 -4.90
N LEU A 173 2.58 8.57 -3.78
CA LEU A 173 2.71 7.67 -2.64
C LEU A 173 1.40 6.91 -2.47
N VAL A 174 1.50 5.60 -2.44
CA VAL A 174 0.40 4.69 -2.11
C VAL A 174 0.87 3.75 -1.01
N MET A 175 0.20 3.81 0.13
CA MET A 175 0.41 2.91 1.25
C MET A 175 -0.88 2.13 1.49
N MET A 176 -0.81 0.81 1.40
CA MET A 176 -1.99 -0.04 1.46
C MET A 176 -1.79 -1.25 2.37
N ILE A 177 -2.85 -1.63 3.07
CA ILE A 177 -2.94 -2.90 3.79
C ILE A 177 -3.98 -3.77 3.10
N ALA A 178 -3.56 -4.95 2.71
CA ALA A 178 -4.40 -5.96 2.08
C ALA A 178 -3.87 -7.35 2.38
N ARG A 179 -4.76 -8.30 2.64
CA ARG A 179 -4.41 -9.71 2.82
C ARG A 179 -3.27 -9.92 3.82
N ARG A 180 -3.31 -9.21 4.95
CA ARG A 180 -2.29 -9.24 6.00
C ARG A 180 -0.92 -8.70 5.55
N ARG A 181 -0.87 -7.79 4.61
CA ARG A 181 0.38 -7.23 4.11
C ARG A 181 0.30 -5.71 4.01
N LEU A 182 1.27 -5.03 4.62
CA LEU A 182 1.53 -3.63 4.35
C LEU A 182 2.39 -3.52 3.08
N CYS A 183 2.00 -2.64 2.17
CA CYS A 183 2.75 -2.32 0.97
C CYS A 183 2.82 -0.80 0.80
N LEU A 184 4.02 -0.28 0.58
CA LEU A 184 4.27 1.10 0.16
C LEU A 184 4.73 1.08 -1.30
N ARG A 185 4.21 1.99 -2.12
CA ARG A 185 4.58 2.20 -3.51
C ARG A 185 4.81 3.67 -3.76
N THR A 186 5.88 3.99 -4.49
CA THR A 186 6.20 5.37 -4.88
C THR A 186 7.04 5.40 -6.14
N ALA A 187 7.03 6.54 -6.85
CA ALA A 187 7.95 6.77 -7.94
C ALA A 187 9.35 7.08 -7.37
N LEU A 188 10.37 6.45 -7.92
CA LEU A 188 11.77 6.71 -7.61
C LEU A 188 12.60 6.51 -8.87
N ALA A 189 12.93 7.61 -9.55
CA ALA A 189 13.63 7.57 -10.82
C ALA A 189 15.04 7.01 -10.69
N GLN A 190 15.76 7.44 -9.67
CA GLN A 190 17.13 7.00 -9.38
C GLN A 190 17.23 6.61 -7.91
N PRO A 191 17.41 5.32 -7.59
CA PRO A 191 17.57 4.87 -6.22
C PRO A 191 18.98 5.15 -5.73
N ASP A 192 19.08 5.87 -4.61
CA ASP A 192 20.30 6.02 -3.83
C ASP A 192 20.05 5.63 -2.37
N ALA A 193 21.13 5.45 -1.61
CA ALA A 193 21.05 5.00 -0.23
C ALA A 193 20.23 5.94 0.67
N ALA A 194 20.31 7.25 0.46
CA ALA A 194 19.62 8.24 1.28
C ALA A 194 18.09 8.22 1.01
N ALA A 195 17.70 8.14 -0.27
CA ALA A 195 16.32 8.00 -0.66
C ALA A 195 15.71 6.69 -0.15
N LEU A 196 16.43 5.58 -0.28
CA LEU A 196 15.98 4.28 0.22
C LEU A 196 15.83 4.28 1.75
N ASP A 197 16.77 4.88 2.49
CA ASP A 197 16.67 5.04 3.94
C ASP A 197 15.47 5.90 4.36
N ALA A 198 15.16 6.96 3.61
CA ALA A 198 14.01 7.81 3.89
C ALA A 198 12.68 7.04 3.74
N TRP A 199 12.53 6.29 2.65
CA TRP A 199 11.34 5.49 2.41
C TRP A 199 11.23 4.29 3.37
N LEU A 200 12.33 3.67 3.74
CA LEU A 200 12.34 2.60 4.75
C LEU A 200 11.93 3.12 6.11
N ARG A 201 12.42 4.28 6.56
CA ARG A 201 11.99 4.89 7.82
C ARG A 201 10.49 5.15 7.87
N LEU A 202 9.91 5.68 6.79
CA LEU A 202 8.46 5.85 6.70
C LEU A 202 7.73 4.52 6.77
N PHE A 203 8.21 3.53 6.01
CA PHE A 203 7.61 2.20 5.99
C PHE A 203 7.68 1.52 7.35
N GLU A 204 8.82 1.57 8.03
CA GLU A 204 9.02 1.02 9.37
C GLU A 204 8.14 1.70 10.41
N CYS A 205 7.99 3.02 10.32
CA CYS A 205 7.04 3.77 11.15
C CYS A 205 5.61 3.28 10.93
N ALA A 206 5.18 3.16 9.67
CA ALA A 206 3.84 2.65 9.34
C ALA A 206 3.62 1.21 9.82
N LEU A 207 4.66 0.38 9.73
CA LEU A 207 4.65 -1.01 10.16
C LEU A 207 4.53 -1.12 11.69
N GLN A 208 5.29 -0.33 12.45
CA GLN A 208 5.25 -0.26 13.91
C GLN A 208 3.89 0.23 14.40
N GLU A 209 3.36 1.30 13.79
CA GLU A 209 2.03 1.83 14.14
C GLU A 209 0.92 0.84 13.83
N ALA A 210 1.00 0.08 12.72
CA ALA A 210 0.03 -0.95 12.41
C ALA A 210 0.04 -2.11 13.43
N GLN A 211 1.21 -2.42 14.00
CA GLN A 211 1.30 -3.42 15.07
C GLN A 211 0.81 -2.92 16.43
N ARG A 212 1.00 -1.61 16.70
CA ARG A 212 0.56 -0.98 17.94
C ARG A 212 -0.96 -0.96 18.06
N VAL A 213 -1.66 -0.85 16.93
CA VAL A 213 -3.13 -0.87 16.92
C VAL A 213 -3.60 -2.28 17.21
N ALA A 214 -3.87 -2.57 18.48
CA ALA A 214 -4.46 -3.82 18.90
C ALA A 214 -5.79 -4.05 18.16
N ILE A 215 -5.95 -5.27 17.68
CA ILE A 215 -7.17 -5.67 16.97
C ILE A 215 -7.99 -6.49 17.95
N ASP A 216 -8.38 -5.85 19.05
CA ASP A 216 -9.38 -6.40 19.94
C ASP A 216 -10.74 -6.22 19.24
N GLU A 217 -11.26 -7.30 18.69
CA GLU A 217 -12.59 -7.37 18.08
C GLU A 217 -12.82 -6.42 16.90
N ILE A 218 -12.10 -6.62 15.80
CA ILE A 218 -12.59 -6.13 14.52
C ILE A 218 -13.78 -7.01 14.12
N ASP A 219 -14.97 -6.58 14.52
CA ASP A 219 -16.19 -7.03 13.88
C ASP A 219 -16.20 -6.42 12.46
N VAL A 220 -15.49 -7.09 11.55
CA VAL A 220 -15.46 -6.69 10.14
C VAL A 220 -16.84 -7.04 9.59
N HIS A 221 -17.78 -6.14 9.82
CA HIS A 221 -19.02 -6.16 9.08
C HIS A 221 -18.66 -6.02 7.61
N THR A 222 -18.56 -7.15 6.93
CA THR A 222 -18.57 -7.20 5.47
C THR A 222 -19.78 -6.37 5.06
N PRO A 223 -19.61 -5.27 4.28
CA PRO A 223 -20.78 -4.58 3.80
C PRO A 223 -21.60 -5.63 3.09
N SER A 224 -22.81 -5.86 3.62
CA SER A 224 -23.73 -6.81 3.04
C SER A 224 -24.00 -6.35 1.61
N THR A 225 -23.41 -7.00 0.64
CA THR A 225 -23.70 -6.85 -0.79
C THR A 225 -25.02 -7.53 -1.14
N GLN A 226 -25.89 -7.77 -0.16
CA GLN A 226 -27.28 -8.00 -0.44
C GLN A 226 -27.92 -6.63 -0.72
N PRO A 227 -28.30 -6.34 -1.97
CA PRO A 227 -29.24 -5.27 -2.21
C PRO A 227 -30.45 -5.60 -1.33
N SER A 228 -30.87 -4.65 -0.51
CA SER A 228 -32.14 -4.74 0.20
C SER A 228 -33.23 -4.81 -0.85
N MET A 229 -33.52 -6.01 -1.33
CA MET A 229 -34.61 -6.30 -2.19
C MET A 229 -35.89 -6.12 -1.35
N PHE A 230 -36.48 -4.96 -1.53
CA PHE A 230 -37.89 -4.71 -1.34
C PHE A 230 -38.48 -5.27 -0.04
N SER A 231 -38.61 -4.41 0.96
CA SER A 231 -39.80 -4.46 1.81
C SER A 231 -41.02 -4.35 0.89
N ALA A 232 -41.59 -5.49 0.55
CA ALA A 232 -42.87 -5.54 -0.06
C ALA A 232 -43.84 -4.94 0.95
N SER A 233 -44.25 -3.69 0.70
CA SER A 233 -45.39 -3.08 1.37
C SER A 233 -46.63 -3.86 0.97
N THR A 234 -47.01 -4.80 1.80
CA THR A 234 -48.36 -5.41 1.73
C THR A 234 -49.35 -4.36 2.15
N LEU A 235 -49.89 -3.65 1.18
CA LEU A 235 -51.13 -2.93 1.38
C LEU A 235 -52.24 -3.95 1.63
N PRO A 236 -53.04 -3.84 2.70
CA PRO A 236 -54.22 -4.68 2.87
C PRO A 236 -55.26 -4.31 1.80
N LEU A 237 -55.63 -5.30 0.99
CA LEU A 237 -56.83 -5.20 0.17
C LEU A 237 -58.03 -5.19 1.12
N ASP A 238 -58.58 -4.01 1.29
CA ASP A 238 -59.84 -3.86 2.01
C ASP A 238 -60.99 -4.38 1.15
N ALA A 239 -61.71 -5.31 1.71
CA ALA A 239 -62.87 -5.95 1.08
C ALA A 239 -64.06 -5.00 1.08
N ALA A 240 -64.53 -4.62 -0.08
CA ALA A 240 -65.91 -4.06 -0.22
C ALA A 240 -66.82 -5.11 -0.78
N ARG A 241 -67.77 -5.50 0.04
CA ARG A 241 -69.09 -6.10 -0.31
C ARG A 241 -70.17 -5.00 -0.24
N PRO A 242 -71.33 -5.25 -0.73
CA PRO A 242 -71.97 -6.35 -1.48
C PRO A 242 -72.24 -6.00 -2.93
#